data_d89361a84eec07e8f216d706df673027
#
_entry.id   d89361a84eec07e8f216d706df673027
#
_cell.length_a   1.000
_cell.length_b   1.000
_cell.length_c   1.000
_cell.angle_alpha   90.00
_cell.angle_beta   90.00
_cell.angle_gamma   90.00
#
_symmetry.space_group_name_H-M   'P 1'
#
loop_
_entity.id
_entity.type
_entity.pdbx_description
1 polymer ?
#
loop_
_entity_poly.entity_id
_entity_poly.type
_entity_poly.pdbx_seq_one_letter_code
_entity_poly.pdbx_strand_id
1 'polypeptide(L)' 'KSSYYDGYDDGYDDVYMDGDYDYDRYDRDSDYADGVDDALDEFDGDW' A
#
# COMPACT_ATOMS: atom_id res chain seq x y z
N LYS A 1 12.86 9.47 -12.18
CA LYS A 1 12.44 8.79 -10.97
C LYS A 1 10.97 9.06 -10.69
N SER A 2 10.22 8.03 -10.40
CA SER A 2 8.77 8.13 -10.28
C SER A 2 8.33 8.16 -8.82
N SER A 3 7.65 9.25 -8.43
CA SER A 3 7.08 9.32 -7.09
C SER A 3 5.90 8.37 -6.92
N TYR A 4 5.29 7.95 -8.02
CA TYR A 4 4.23 6.95 -7.97
C TYR A 4 4.75 5.67 -7.30
N TYR A 5 5.90 5.18 -7.76
CA TYR A 5 6.45 3.95 -7.21
C TYR A 5 6.91 4.13 -5.77
N ASP A 6 7.36 5.34 -5.41
CA ASP A 6 7.71 5.60 -4.02
C ASP A 6 6.50 5.44 -3.10
N GLY A 7 5.39 6.04 -3.47
CA GLY A 7 4.16 5.93 -2.68
C GLY A 7 3.63 4.50 -2.68
N TYR A 8 3.61 3.88 -3.84
CA TYR A 8 3.15 2.51 -4.01
C TYR A 8 3.94 1.55 -3.12
N ASP A 9 5.27 1.65 -3.18
CA ASP A 9 6.14 0.80 -2.38
C ASP A 9 5.90 0.99 -0.89
N ASP A 10 5.73 2.22 -0.46
CA ASP A 10 5.47 2.51 0.95
C ASP A 10 4.18 1.84 1.42
N GLY A 11 3.12 1.97 0.63
CA GLY A 11 1.85 1.37 1.00
C GLY A 11 1.91 -0.15 1.03
N TYR A 12 2.50 -0.71 0.02
CA TYR A 12 2.66 -2.16 -0.08
C TYR A 12 3.47 -2.70 1.10
N ASP A 13 4.58 -2.01 1.40
CA ASP A 13 5.48 -2.42 2.45
C ASP A 13 4.82 -2.34 3.83
N ASP A 14 4.06 -1.28 4.07
CA ASP A 14 3.38 -1.11 5.35
C ASP A 14 2.45 -2.30 5.64
N VAL A 15 1.69 -2.71 4.66
CA VAL A 15 0.77 -3.83 4.83
C VAL A 15 1.56 -5.14 5.01
N TYR A 16 2.58 -5.34 4.22
CA TYR A 16 3.35 -6.58 4.27
C TYR A 16 4.15 -6.73 5.57
N MET A 17 4.73 -5.63 6.03
CA MET A 17 5.61 -5.68 7.19
C MET A 17 4.85 -5.57 8.51
N ASP A 18 3.84 -4.72 8.54
CA ASP A 18 3.10 -4.43 9.77
C ASP A 18 1.71 -5.04 9.81
N GLY A 19 1.19 -5.42 8.66
CA GLY A 19 -0.19 -5.91 8.57
C GLY A 19 -1.18 -4.78 8.68
N ASP A 20 -0.75 -3.54 8.53
CA ASP A 20 -1.59 -2.37 8.67
C ASP A 20 -1.00 -1.22 7.84
N TYR A 21 -1.69 -0.10 7.77
CA TYR A 21 -1.25 1.01 6.95
C TYR A 21 -1.75 2.33 7.56
N ASP A 22 -1.24 3.44 7.00
CA ASP A 22 -1.61 4.79 7.46
C ASP A 22 -2.91 5.20 6.80
N TYR A 23 -3.99 5.23 7.55
CA TYR A 23 -5.32 5.53 7.03
C TYR A 23 -5.42 6.96 6.51
N ASP A 24 -4.78 7.90 7.15
CA ASP A 24 -4.78 9.29 6.68
C ASP A 24 -4.08 9.40 5.34
N ARG A 25 -2.96 8.75 5.21
CA ARG A 25 -2.21 8.77 3.97
C ARG A 25 -2.95 8.04 2.87
N TYR A 26 -3.59 6.94 3.19
CA TYR A 26 -4.42 6.19 2.24
C TYR A 26 -5.47 7.12 1.62
N ASP A 27 -6.07 7.96 2.45
CA ASP A 27 -7.17 8.82 2.02
C ASP A 27 -6.71 9.95 1.10
N ARG A 28 -5.48 10.43 1.26
CA ARG A 28 -4.99 11.60 0.51
C ARG A 28 -3.92 11.32 -0.51
N ASP A 29 -3.33 10.13 -0.50
CA ASP A 29 -2.24 9.76 -1.39
C ASP A 29 -2.65 8.52 -2.19
N SER A 30 -3.11 8.75 -3.43
CA SER A 30 -3.62 7.65 -4.25
C SER A 30 -2.55 6.63 -4.62
N ASP A 31 -1.30 7.07 -4.73
CA ASP A 31 -0.20 6.14 -5.03
C ASP A 31 0.02 5.19 -3.87
N TYR A 32 0.02 5.74 -2.66
CA TYR A 32 0.11 4.94 -1.45
C TYR A 32 -1.08 3.97 -1.37
N ALA A 33 -2.27 4.49 -1.64
CA ALA A 33 -3.48 3.66 -1.59
C ALA A 33 -3.42 2.50 -2.59
N ASP A 34 -2.86 2.74 -3.77
CA ASP A 34 -2.70 1.67 -4.75
C ASP A 34 -1.82 0.55 -4.21
N GLY A 35 -0.73 0.91 -3.55
CA GLY A 35 0.16 -0.08 -2.95
C GLY A 35 -0.53 -0.86 -1.84
N VAL A 36 -1.26 -0.16 -0.99
CA VAL A 36 -2.02 -0.77 0.09
C VAL A 36 -3.06 -1.74 -0.47
N ASP A 37 -3.80 -1.32 -1.48
CA ASP A 37 -4.84 -2.15 -2.08
C ASP A 37 -4.25 -3.43 -2.68
N ASP A 38 -3.14 -3.30 -3.38
CA ASP A 38 -2.50 -4.48 -3.98
C ASP A 38 -2.02 -5.46 -2.91
N ALA A 39 -1.43 -4.94 -1.85
CA ALA A 39 -0.95 -5.79 -0.76
C ALA A 39 -2.11 -6.49 -0.06
N LEU A 40 -3.18 -5.77 0.20
CA LEU A 40 -4.36 -6.36 0.83
C LEU A 40 -4.97 -7.45 -0.06
N ASP A 41 -5.00 -7.21 -1.35
CA ASP A 41 -5.53 -8.18 -2.30
C ASP A 41 -4.70 -9.45 -2.31
N GLU A 42 -3.39 -9.32 -2.21
CA GLU A 42 -2.52 -10.48 -2.15
C GLU A 42 -2.72 -11.30 -0.88
N PHE A 43 -2.88 -10.62 0.24
CA PHE A 43 -3.16 -11.32 1.49
C PHE A 43 -4.48 -12.08 1.41
N ASP A 44 -5.47 -11.44 0.83
CA ASP A 44 -6.80 -12.01 0.75
C ASP A 44 -6.84 -13.17 -0.24
N GLY A 45 -6.09 -13.05 -1.31
CA GLY A 45 -6.09 -14.06 -2.36
C GLY A 45 -5.04 -15.13 -2.18
N ASP A 46 -4.26 -15.08 -1.13
CA ASP A 46 -3.15 -16.00 -0.92
C ASP A 46 -3.64 -17.24 -0.20
N TRP A 47 -3.99 -18.22 -1.01
CA TRP A 47 -4.38 -19.50 -0.42
C TRP A 47 -4.66 -20.53 -1.53
#